data_7dc7df28a1cf543fed1c24db6e88e861
#
_entry.id   7dc7df28a1cf543fed1c24db6e88e861
#
_cell.length_a   1.000
_cell.length_b   1.000
_cell.length_c   1.000
_cell.angle_alpha   90.00
_cell.angle_beta   90.00
_cell.angle_gamma   90.00
#
_symmetry.space_group_name_H-M   'P 1'
#
loop_
_entity.id
_entity.type
_entity.pdbx_description
1 polymer ?
#
loop_
_entity_poly.entity_id
_entity_poly.type
_entity_poly.pdbx_seq_one_letter_code
_entity_poly.pdbx_strand_id
1 'polypeptide(L)'
;MVERLSPLEPDFHPGSHGNFEHGVDVILTETRPGSIVQLAAWPGEEKKLIAAIRAVTGLALPDGAGGGISSGGKSVFGFAPGKFTVADDAEGLAEAFAKAVGPAIGTVTDLSHGRTVIRIAGPKAEWVLAKFFAIDFALPAFPVGSGRSTAHHDVFAQIHRSGTDQFDIHVFRSFARSFWKALCHASEEVGYEVQ
;
A
#
# COMPACT_ATOMS: atom_id res chain seq x y z
N MET A 1 21.60 -14.88 -2.68
CA MET A 1 20.46 -13.92 -2.61
C MET A 1 19.36 -14.50 -3.48
N VAL A 2 18.14 -14.65 -2.98
CA VAL A 2 17.01 -15.15 -3.78
C VAL A 2 16.46 -13.95 -4.55
N GLU A 3 16.36 -14.06 -5.88
CA GLU A 3 15.80 -13.01 -6.73
C GLU A 3 14.30 -12.83 -6.40
N ARG A 4 13.88 -11.59 -6.25
CA ARG A 4 12.48 -11.23 -5.94
C ARG A 4 11.66 -11.15 -7.22
N LEU A 5 11.13 -12.29 -7.67
CA LEU A 5 10.29 -12.36 -8.86
C LEU A 5 8.91 -11.75 -8.60
N SER A 6 8.34 -11.09 -9.59
CA SER A 6 6.96 -10.60 -9.53
C SER A 6 5.95 -11.75 -9.58
N PRO A 7 4.95 -11.78 -8.70
CA PRO A 7 3.84 -12.73 -8.85
C PRO A 7 2.91 -12.33 -10.00
N LEU A 8 2.97 -11.09 -10.49
CA LEU A 8 2.12 -10.59 -11.55
C LEU A 8 2.68 -10.85 -12.96
N GLU A 9 3.97 -11.19 -13.07
CA GLU A 9 4.67 -11.36 -14.34
C GLU A 9 3.86 -12.14 -15.42
N PRO A 10 3.19 -13.27 -15.09
CA PRO A 10 2.41 -14.01 -16.09
C PRO A 10 1.16 -13.30 -16.62
N ASP A 11 0.65 -12.31 -15.88
CA ASP A 11 -0.59 -11.59 -16.18
C ASP A 11 -0.35 -10.07 -16.36
N PHE A 12 0.93 -9.65 -16.35
CA PHE A 12 1.33 -8.25 -16.51
C PHE A 12 1.59 -7.95 -17.99
N HIS A 13 0.58 -7.37 -18.64
CA HIS A 13 0.63 -7.05 -20.07
C HIS A 13 0.62 -5.53 -20.26
N PRO A 14 1.79 -4.89 -20.47
CA PRO A 14 1.87 -3.44 -20.71
C PRO A 14 1.06 -2.99 -21.92
N GLY A 15 0.48 -1.80 -21.81
CA GLY A 15 -0.31 -1.18 -22.87
C GLY A 15 -1.72 -0.82 -22.42
N SER A 16 -2.52 -0.33 -23.38
CA SER A 16 -3.88 0.14 -23.15
C SER A 16 -4.89 -0.98 -23.36
N HIS A 17 -5.88 -1.07 -22.46
CA HIS A 17 -6.87 -2.13 -22.41
C HIS A 17 -8.27 -1.57 -22.08
N GLY A 18 -9.32 -2.32 -22.47
CA GLY A 18 -10.70 -1.98 -22.16
C GLY A 18 -11.31 -0.98 -23.14
N ASN A 19 -12.26 -0.17 -22.69
CA ASN A 19 -12.96 0.83 -23.51
C ASN A 19 -12.21 2.17 -23.47
N PHE A 20 -11.67 2.61 -24.58
CA PHE A 20 -10.95 3.88 -24.71
C PHE A 20 -11.68 4.95 -25.52
N GLU A 21 -12.96 4.85 -25.76
CA GLU A 21 -13.70 5.84 -26.56
C GLU A 21 -13.48 7.27 -26.05
N HIS A 22 -13.20 7.41 -24.76
CA HIS A 22 -12.95 8.70 -24.08
C HIS A 22 -11.54 8.83 -23.51
N GLY A 23 -10.60 7.93 -23.88
CA GLY A 23 -9.24 7.86 -23.35
C GLY A 23 -9.08 6.83 -22.24
N VAL A 24 -7.93 6.88 -21.58
CA VAL A 24 -7.58 6.01 -20.44
C VAL A 24 -7.79 6.78 -19.15
N ASP A 25 -8.70 6.31 -18.31
CA ASP A 25 -9.03 6.97 -17.04
C ASP A 25 -8.31 6.34 -15.83
N VAL A 26 -7.64 5.19 -16.03
CA VAL A 26 -6.95 4.46 -14.96
C VAL A 26 -5.60 3.94 -15.45
N ILE A 27 -4.58 4.10 -14.62
CA ILE A 27 -3.25 3.51 -14.80
C ILE A 27 -3.03 2.47 -13.71
N LEU A 28 -2.64 1.27 -14.09
CA LEU A 28 -2.31 0.16 -13.20
C LEU A 28 -0.81 -0.15 -13.29
N THR A 29 -0.14 -0.20 -12.14
CA THR A 29 1.30 -0.46 -12.07
C THR A 29 1.60 -1.42 -10.91
N GLU A 30 2.55 -2.33 -11.06
CA GLU A 30 3.16 -3.01 -9.94
C GLU A 30 4.29 -2.15 -9.38
N THR A 31 4.16 -1.68 -8.14
CA THR A 31 5.29 -1.06 -7.45
C THR A 31 6.08 -2.11 -6.68
N ARG A 32 7.41 -1.99 -6.64
CA ARG A 32 8.30 -3.00 -6.03
C ARG A 32 9.20 -2.35 -4.99
N PRO A 33 8.65 -1.92 -3.83
CA PRO A 33 9.49 -1.38 -2.77
C PRO A 33 10.52 -2.43 -2.33
N GLY A 34 11.74 -2.00 -2.03
CA GLY A 34 12.81 -2.88 -1.53
C GLY A 34 12.47 -3.47 -0.17
N SER A 35 11.74 -2.70 0.64
CA SER A 35 11.29 -3.13 1.98
C SER A 35 9.82 -2.82 2.21
N ILE A 36 9.11 -3.76 2.85
CA ILE A 36 7.77 -3.57 3.42
C ILE A 36 7.79 -4.15 4.83
N VAL A 37 7.58 -3.30 5.84
CA VAL A 37 7.64 -3.70 7.24
C VAL A 37 6.35 -3.33 7.96
N GLN A 38 5.77 -4.28 8.67
CA GLN A 38 4.65 -4.03 9.56
C GLN A 38 5.16 -3.89 10.99
N LEU A 39 4.71 -2.84 11.65
CA LEU A 39 5.04 -2.52 13.04
C LEU A 39 3.75 -2.52 13.88
N ALA A 40 3.83 -3.07 15.08
CA ALA A 40 2.71 -3.03 16.01
C ALA A 40 3.23 -2.72 17.42
N ALA A 41 2.69 -1.67 18.03
CA ALA A 41 3.00 -1.30 19.41
C ALA A 41 2.28 -2.23 20.41
N TRP A 42 2.90 -2.47 21.55
CA TRP A 42 2.18 -2.96 22.72
C TRP A 42 1.26 -1.87 23.26
N PRO A 43 0.18 -2.24 23.97
CA PRO A 43 -0.71 -1.26 24.58
C PRO A 43 0.06 -0.26 25.47
N GLY A 44 -0.12 1.03 25.18
CA GLY A 44 0.56 2.13 25.89
C GLY A 44 1.95 2.51 25.35
N GLU A 45 2.49 1.76 24.40
CA GLU A 45 3.83 2.01 23.82
C GLU A 45 3.78 2.71 22.45
N GLU A 46 2.60 3.14 21.99
CA GLU A 46 2.38 3.72 20.66
C GLU A 46 3.29 4.94 20.41
N LYS A 47 3.46 5.80 21.41
CA LYS A 47 4.32 7.00 21.30
C LYS A 47 5.80 6.64 21.10
N LYS A 48 6.27 5.56 21.76
CA LYS A 48 7.65 5.11 21.60
C LYS A 48 7.85 4.48 20.22
N LEU A 49 6.85 3.72 19.73
CA LEU A 49 6.91 3.17 18.38
C LEU A 49 6.93 4.30 17.34
N ILE A 50 6.08 5.31 17.46
CA ILE A 50 6.07 6.48 16.54
C ILE A 50 7.41 7.21 16.56
N ALA A 51 8.03 7.37 17.72
CA ALA A 51 9.37 7.96 17.84
C ALA A 51 10.43 7.10 17.12
N ALA A 52 10.37 5.78 17.26
CA ALA A 52 11.26 4.86 16.54
C ALA A 52 11.03 4.92 15.02
N ILE A 53 9.78 4.99 14.56
CA ILE A 53 9.45 5.18 13.12
C ILE A 53 10.12 6.45 12.61
N ARG A 54 9.94 7.57 13.31
CA ARG A 54 10.58 8.84 12.93
C ARG A 54 12.11 8.77 12.89
N ALA A 55 12.70 8.11 13.87
CA ALA A 55 14.16 7.96 13.95
C ALA A 55 14.73 7.15 12.77
N VAL A 56 14.04 6.07 12.36
CA VAL A 56 14.47 5.19 11.26
C VAL A 56 14.18 5.80 9.89
N THR A 57 13.00 6.38 9.70
CA THR A 57 12.54 6.84 8.38
C THR A 57 12.84 8.31 8.10
N GLY A 58 13.01 9.13 9.14
CA GLY A 58 13.04 10.59 9.04
C GLY A 58 11.65 11.22 8.87
N LEU A 59 10.59 10.42 8.76
CA LEU A 59 9.23 10.90 8.52
C LEU A 59 8.49 11.13 9.84
N ALA A 60 7.80 12.26 9.94
CA ALA A 60 6.94 12.58 11.08
C ALA A 60 5.50 12.26 10.74
N LEU A 61 4.93 11.25 11.40
CA LEU A 61 3.52 10.88 11.22
C LEU A 61 2.63 12.03 11.72
N PRO A 62 1.55 12.34 10.97
CA PRO A 62 0.53 13.24 11.46
C PRO A 62 -0.23 12.60 12.62
N ASP A 63 -0.79 13.45 13.49
CA ASP A 63 -1.66 12.97 14.58
C ASP A 63 -2.95 12.36 14.03
N GLY A 64 -3.47 11.37 14.73
CA GLY A 64 -4.74 10.73 14.44
C GLY A 64 -4.63 9.29 13.93
N ALA A 65 -5.74 8.58 14.00
CA ALA A 65 -5.83 7.20 13.55
C ALA A 65 -5.81 7.12 12.01
N GLY A 66 -4.98 6.22 11.46
CA GLY A 66 -4.88 5.99 10.01
C GLY A 66 -4.13 7.10 9.25
N GLY A 67 -3.51 8.05 9.95
CA GLY A 67 -2.64 9.05 9.31
C GLY A 67 -1.38 8.43 8.74
N GLY A 68 -0.80 9.09 7.75
CA GLY A 68 0.44 8.64 7.13
C GLY A 68 1.11 9.76 6.34
N ILE A 69 2.29 9.46 5.85
CA ILE A 69 3.14 10.39 5.10
C ILE A 69 4.02 9.61 4.12
N SER A 70 4.30 10.23 2.97
CA SER A 70 5.25 9.71 1.98
C SER A 70 6.24 10.78 1.57
N SER A 71 7.50 10.44 1.47
CA SER A 71 8.56 11.31 0.96
C SER A 71 9.79 10.49 0.59
N GLY A 72 10.43 10.83 -0.54
CA GLY A 72 11.73 10.29 -0.93
C GLY A 72 11.76 8.77 -1.10
N GLY A 73 10.72 8.17 -1.71
CA GLY A 73 10.62 6.72 -1.89
C GLY A 73 10.18 5.94 -0.65
N LYS A 74 9.92 6.65 0.46
CA LYS A 74 9.41 6.06 1.71
C LYS A 74 7.95 6.41 1.94
N SER A 75 7.22 5.48 2.51
CA SER A 75 5.86 5.73 3.00
C SER A 75 5.66 5.09 4.37
N VAL A 76 4.90 5.78 5.21
CA VAL A 76 4.46 5.27 6.52
C VAL A 76 2.99 5.57 6.66
N PHE A 77 2.17 4.60 6.98
CA PHE A 77 0.75 4.83 7.24
C PHE A 77 0.23 3.90 8.34
N GLY A 78 -0.65 4.47 9.17
CA GLY A 78 -1.41 3.70 10.16
C GLY A 78 -2.59 2.99 9.48
N PHE A 79 -2.86 1.76 9.88
CA PHE A 79 -4.00 1.00 9.36
C PHE A 79 -4.90 0.43 10.47
N ALA A 80 -4.44 0.49 11.71
CA ALA A 80 -5.20 0.22 12.93
C ALA A 80 -4.51 0.93 14.11
N PRO A 81 -5.17 1.08 15.27
CA PRO A 81 -4.55 1.67 16.45
C PRO A 81 -3.22 0.99 16.79
N GLY A 82 -2.15 1.76 16.91
CA GLY A 82 -0.80 1.28 17.20
C GLY A 82 -0.16 0.39 16.13
N LYS A 83 -0.76 0.27 14.94
CA LYS A 83 -0.25 -0.58 13.84
C LYS A 83 0.05 0.25 12.60
N PHE A 84 1.25 0.06 12.07
CA PHE A 84 1.76 0.82 10.94
C PHE A 84 2.35 -0.10 9.88
N THR A 85 2.22 0.31 8.63
CA THR A 85 2.98 -0.23 7.51
C THR A 85 3.99 0.82 7.07
N VAL A 86 5.23 0.39 6.89
CA VAL A 86 6.31 1.21 6.35
C VAL A 86 6.84 0.55 5.10
N ALA A 87 6.93 1.28 4.00
CA ALA A 87 7.57 0.83 2.78
C ALA A 87 8.70 1.79 2.39
N ASP A 88 9.75 1.25 1.79
CA ASP A 88 10.92 1.99 1.31
C ASP A 88 11.39 1.35 0.00
N ASP A 89 11.82 2.17 -0.94
CA ASP A 89 12.46 1.69 -2.18
C ASP A 89 13.78 0.98 -1.89
N ALA A 90 14.44 1.33 -0.78
CA ALA A 90 15.66 0.67 -0.31
C ALA A 90 15.35 -0.63 0.47
N GLU A 91 16.29 -1.58 0.40
CA GLU A 91 16.29 -2.78 1.24
C GLU A 91 16.83 -2.49 2.66
N GLY A 92 16.61 -3.42 3.61
CA GLY A 92 17.22 -3.39 4.94
C GLY A 92 16.40 -2.67 6.02
N LEU A 93 15.16 -2.26 5.70
CA LEU A 93 14.32 -1.54 6.65
C LEU A 93 13.93 -2.40 7.86
N ALA A 94 13.74 -3.70 7.67
CA ALA A 94 13.39 -4.61 8.75
C ALA A 94 14.49 -4.72 9.81
N GLU A 95 15.75 -4.80 9.39
CA GLU A 95 16.92 -4.84 10.28
C GLU A 95 17.09 -3.50 11.03
N ALA A 96 16.83 -2.37 10.35
CA ALA A 96 16.89 -1.06 10.98
C ALA A 96 15.81 -0.95 12.08
N PHE A 97 14.60 -1.41 11.82
CA PHE A 97 13.55 -1.42 12.83
C PHE A 97 13.78 -2.44 13.94
N ALA A 98 14.33 -3.62 13.64
CA ALA A 98 14.67 -4.61 14.66
C ALA A 98 15.67 -4.07 15.69
N LYS A 99 16.55 -3.13 15.29
CA LYS A 99 17.47 -2.43 16.20
C LYS A 99 16.81 -1.29 16.98
N ALA A 100 15.84 -0.61 16.37
CA ALA A 100 15.19 0.58 16.95
C ALA A 100 13.98 0.23 17.83
N VAL A 101 13.28 -0.85 17.52
CA VAL A 101 12.07 -1.32 18.23
C VAL A 101 12.44 -2.51 19.10
N GLY A 102 12.69 -2.22 20.38
CA GLY A 102 12.96 -3.28 21.36
C GLY A 102 11.68 -4.09 21.68
N PRO A 103 11.83 -5.31 22.23
CA PRO A 103 10.71 -6.21 22.54
C PRO A 103 9.71 -5.64 23.54
N ALA A 104 10.09 -4.63 24.31
CA ALA A 104 9.20 -3.92 25.22
C ALA A 104 8.32 -2.88 24.54
N ILE A 105 8.63 -2.47 23.30
CA ILE A 105 7.88 -1.45 22.57
C ILE A 105 6.84 -2.07 21.67
N GLY A 106 7.19 -3.15 20.97
CA GLY A 106 6.28 -3.74 19.98
C GLY A 106 6.93 -4.84 19.15
N THR A 107 6.30 -5.13 18.03
CA THR A 107 6.75 -6.14 17.07
C THR A 107 7.17 -5.51 15.75
N VAL A 108 8.14 -6.14 15.08
CA VAL A 108 8.61 -5.83 13.74
C VAL A 108 8.41 -7.08 12.88
N THR A 109 7.67 -6.96 11.79
CA THR A 109 7.42 -8.06 10.86
C THR A 109 7.86 -7.65 9.46
N ASP A 110 8.85 -8.34 8.91
CA ASP A 110 9.25 -8.16 7.52
C ASP A 110 8.23 -8.83 6.59
N LEU A 111 7.61 -8.02 5.74
CA LEU A 111 6.63 -8.43 4.75
C LEU A 111 7.11 -8.20 3.30
N SER A 112 8.38 -7.86 3.12
CA SER A 112 8.96 -7.50 1.83
C SER A 112 8.75 -8.58 0.75
N HIS A 113 8.80 -9.86 1.15
CA HIS A 113 8.52 -11.00 0.27
C HIS A 113 7.09 -11.54 0.37
N GLY A 114 6.32 -11.10 1.36
CA GLY A 114 4.96 -11.57 1.65
C GLY A 114 3.86 -10.71 1.01
N ARG A 115 4.20 -9.51 0.56
CA ARG A 115 3.27 -8.56 -0.03
C ARG A 115 3.63 -8.21 -1.47
N THR A 116 2.60 -7.90 -2.24
CA THR A 116 2.69 -7.24 -3.55
C THR A 116 1.95 -5.92 -3.44
N VAL A 117 2.51 -4.89 -4.05
CA VAL A 117 1.89 -3.56 -4.07
C VAL A 117 1.43 -3.26 -5.49
N ILE A 118 0.15 -3.06 -5.64
CA ILE A 118 -0.49 -2.67 -6.90
C ILE A 118 -0.89 -1.20 -6.76
N ARG A 119 -0.41 -0.37 -7.66
CA ARG A 119 -0.80 1.03 -7.77
C ARG A 119 -1.91 1.18 -8.77
N ILE A 120 -2.95 1.89 -8.37
CA ILE A 120 -3.98 2.41 -9.26
C ILE A 120 -3.95 3.93 -9.18
N ALA A 121 -3.92 4.59 -10.34
CA ALA A 121 -3.90 6.04 -10.45
C ALA A 121 -4.85 6.51 -11.57
N GLY A 122 -5.30 7.75 -11.48
CA GLY A 122 -6.13 8.38 -12.51
C GLY A 122 -7.51 8.82 -12.01
N PRO A 123 -8.24 9.60 -12.83
CA PRO A 123 -9.47 10.26 -12.41
C PRO A 123 -10.60 9.31 -12.03
N LYS A 124 -10.54 8.04 -12.47
CA LYS A 124 -11.52 6.99 -12.12
C LYS A 124 -10.98 5.95 -11.12
N ALA A 125 -9.80 6.18 -10.52
CA ALA A 125 -9.23 5.25 -9.55
C ALA A 125 -10.17 5.00 -8.35
N GLU A 126 -10.74 6.06 -7.76
CA GLU A 126 -11.71 5.94 -6.67
C GLU A 126 -12.95 5.14 -7.08
N TRP A 127 -13.47 5.41 -8.27
CA TRP A 127 -14.66 4.72 -8.78
C TRP A 127 -14.42 3.22 -9.00
N VAL A 128 -13.25 2.84 -9.53
CA VAL A 128 -12.86 1.43 -9.68
C VAL A 128 -12.72 0.77 -8.31
N LEU A 129 -12.03 1.41 -7.36
CA LEU A 129 -11.82 0.86 -6.02
C LEU A 129 -13.11 0.71 -5.21
N ALA A 130 -14.10 1.58 -5.41
CA ALA A 130 -15.41 1.49 -4.77
C ALA A 130 -16.20 0.23 -5.18
N LYS A 131 -15.87 -0.42 -6.30
CA LYS A 131 -16.45 -1.72 -6.69
C LYS A 131 -15.95 -2.88 -5.81
N PHE A 132 -14.80 -2.72 -5.16
CA PHE A 132 -14.16 -3.76 -4.36
C PHE A 132 -14.32 -3.55 -2.87
N PHE A 133 -14.23 -2.31 -2.41
CA PHE A 133 -14.05 -2.01 -1.01
C PHE A 133 -15.12 -1.08 -0.48
N ALA A 134 -15.73 -1.46 0.64
CA ALA A 134 -16.72 -0.65 1.36
C ALA A 134 -16.01 0.46 2.16
N ILE A 135 -15.29 1.33 1.46
CA ILE A 135 -14.58 2.50 2.00
C ILE A 135 -15.09 3.75 1.29
N ASP A 136 -15.25 4.83 2.03
CA ASP A 136 -15.42 6.15 1.43
C ASP A 136 -14.05 6.66 0.97
N PHE A 137 -13.86 6.70 -0.35
CA PHE A 137 -12.63 7.17 -1.00
C PHE A 137 -12.60 8.69 -1.20
N ALA A 138 -13.66 9.42 -0.87
CA ALA A 138 -13.65 10.88 -0.98
C ALA A 138 -12.50 11.48 -0.16
N LEU A 139 -11.84 12.50 -0.72
CA LEU A 139 -10.63 13.10 -0.14
C LEU A 139 -10.79 13.54 1.34
N PRO A 140 -11.94 14.09 1.80
CA PRO A 140 -12.13 14.42 3.21
C PRO A 140 -12.16 13.19 4.14
N ALA A 141 -12.69 12.05 3.65
CA ALA A 141 -12.81 10.81 4.43
C ALA A 141 -11.53 9.96 4.38
N PHE A 142 -10.78 10.06 3.28
CA PHE A 142 -9.53 9.34 3.07
C PHE A 142 -8.45 10.29 2.54
N PRO A 143 -7.84 11.14 3.38
CA PRO A 143 -6.84 12.13 2.97
C PRO A 143 -5.58 11.50 2.39
N VAL A 144 -4.87 12.25 1.53
CA VAL A 144 -3.56 11.84 1.01
C VAL A 144 -2.60 11.52 2.16
N GLY A 145 -1.83 10.48 2.00
CA GLY A 145 -0.90 9.94 3.01
C GLY A 145 -1.54 8.93 3.95
N SER A 146 -2.88 8.95 4.13
CA SER A 146 -3.53 8.03 5.08
C SER A 146 -3.65 6.61 4.54
N GLY A 147 -3.84 5.65 5.47
CA GLY A 147 -4.04 4.24 5.19
C GLY A 147 -5.35 3.69 5.73
N ARG A 148 -5.84 2.65 5.09
CA ARG A 148 -7.00 1.88 5.53
C ARG A 148 -6.73 0.39 5.36
N SER A 149 -7.29 -0.40 6.27
CA SER A 149 -7.28 -1.86 6.19
C SER A 149 -8.68 -2.35 5.87
N THR A 150 -8.79 -3.22 4.89
CA THR A 150 -10.07 -3.70 4.36
C THR A 150 -9.92 -5.09 3.76
N ALA A 151 -11.00 -5.64 3.24
CA ALA A 151 -10.99 -6.88 2.49
C ALA A 151 -11.99 -6.82 1.34
N HIS A 152 -11.67 -7.52 0.26
CA HIS A 152 -12.59 -7.88 -0.81
C HIS A 152 -12.69 -9.39 -0.86
N HIS A 153 -13.84 -9.94 -0.46
CA HIS A 153 -13.97 -11.38 -0.18
C HIS A 153 -12.86 -11.85 0.77
N ASP A 154 -12.05 -12.83 0.33
CA ASP A 154 -10.94 -13.39 1.12
C ASP A 154 -9.61 -12.64 0.92
N VAL A 155 -9.59 -11.60 0.06
CA VAL A 155 -8.39 -10.81 -0.20
C VAL A 155 -8.31 -9.65 0.77
N PHE A 156 -7.50 -9.83 1.81
CA PHE A 156 -7.15 -8.74 2.73
C PHE A 156 -6.22 -7.74 2.04
N ALA A 157 -6.56 -6.46 2.16
CA ALA A 157 -5.82 -5.36 1.58
C ALA A 157 -5.54 -4.25 2.60
N GLN A 158 -4.37 -3.66 2.50
CA GLN A 158 -4.07 -2.36 3.08
C GLN A 158 -3.95 -1.36 1.94
N ILE A 159 -4.72 -0.30 2.00
CA ILE A 159 -4.77 0.74 0.97
C ILE A 159 -4.14 2.00 1.53
N HIS A 160 -3.14 2.52 0.86
CA HIS A 160 -2.49 3.79 1.14
C HIS A 160 -2.85 4.77 0.02
N ARG A 161 -3.42 5.91 0.37
CA ARG A 161 -3.65 6.99 -0.61
C ARG A 161 -2.36 7.75 -0.78
N SER A 162 -1.58 7.42 -1.80
CA SER A 162 -0.26 8.00 -2.07
C SER A 162 -0.31 9.31 -2.87
N GLY A 163 -1.47 9.65 -3.44
CA GLY A 163 -1.73 10.91 -4.16
C GLY A 163 -3.20 11.26 -4.19
N THR A 164 -3.55 12.39 -4.81
CA THR A 164 -4.96 12.83 -4.90
C THR A 164 -5.83 11.75 -5.55
N ASP A 165 -5.39 11.22 -6.69
CA ASP A 165 -6.07 10.18 -7.46
C ASP A 165 -5.17 8.94 -7.60
N GLN A 166 -4.40 8.62 -6.56
CA GLN A 166 -3.43 7.52 -6.57
C GLN A 166 -3.48 6.73 -5.26
N PHE A 167 -3.55 5.42 -5.40
CA PHE A 167 -3.64 4.48 -4.28
C PHE A 167 -2.69 3.31 -4.48
N ASP A 168 -1.97 2.96 -3.42
CA ASP A 168 -1.10 1.79 -3.35
C ASP A 168 -1.80 0.71 -2.52
N ILE A 169 -2.09 -0.42 -3.13
CA ILE A 169 -2.85 -1.52 -2.55
C ILE A 169 -1.88 -2.65 -2.22
N HIS A 170 -1.67 -2.88 -0.94
CA HIS A 170 -0.82 -3.94 -0.43
C HIS A 170 -1.65 -5.20 -0.19
N VAL A 171 -1.49 -6.20 -1.03
CA VAL A 171 -2.16 -7.51 -0.91
C VAL A 171 -1.16 -8.61 -0.57
N PHE A 172 -1.63 -9.72 -0.02
CA PHE A 172 -0.76 -10.90 0.12
C PHE A 172 -0.31 -11.39 -1.25
N ARG A 173 0.95 -11.75 -1.36
CA ARG A 173 1.56 -12.25 -2.60
C ARG A 173 0.77 -13.41 -3.23
N SER A 174 0.21 -14.30 -2.40
CA SER A 174 -0.60 -15.44 -2.86
C SER A 174 -1.90 -15.03 -3.55
N PHE A 175 -2.45 -13.87 -3.24
CA PHE A 175 -3.68 -13.35 -3.84
C PHE A 175 -3.44 -12.31 -4.94
N ALA A 176 -2.18 -11.91 -5.15
CA ALA A 176 -1.85 -10.81 -6.05
C ALA A 176 -2.39 -11.01 -7.48
N ARG A 177 -2.22 -12.21 -8.05
CA ARG A 177 -2.68 -12.51 -9.42
C ARG A 177 -4.20 -12.45 -9.56
N SER A 178 -4.94 -13.05 -8.63
CA SER A 178 -6.40 -13.04 -8.68
C SER A 178 -6.96 -11.64 -8.49
N PHE A 179 -6.38 -10.87 -7.57
CA PHE A 179 -6.76 -9.47 -7.36
C PHE A 179 -6.40 -8.58 -8.56
N TRP A 180 -5.22 -8.77 -9.16
CA TRP A 180 -4.81 -8.06 -10.38
C TRP A 180 -5.82 -8.26 -11.52
N LYS A 181 -6.20 -9.52 -11.81
CA LYS A 181 -7.17 -9.84 -12.85
C LYS A 181 -8.53 -9.20 -12.59
N ALA A 182 -8.99 -9.24 -11.34
CA ALA A 182 -10.24 -8.60 -10.96
C ALA A 182 -10.17 -7.08 -11.13
N LEU A 183 -9.04 -6.45 -10.76
CA LEU A 183 -8.82 -5.02 -10.90
C LEU A 183 -8.77 -4.59 -12.38
N CYS A 184 -8.06 -5.33 -13.22
CA CYS A 184 -8.04 -5.13 -14.66
C CYS A 184 -9.46 -5.20 -15.24
N HIS A 185 -10.20 -6.27 -14.93
CA HIS A 185 -11.57 -6.44 -15.41
C HIS A 185 -12.51 -5.30 -14.96
N ALA A 186 -12.41 -4.86 -13.71
CA ALA A 186 -13.22 -3.75 -13.21
C ALA A 186 -12.86 -2.40 -13.85
N SER A 187 -11.65 -2.27 -14.38
CA SER A 187 -11.15 -1.08 -15.06
C SER A 187 -11.48 -1.03 -16.56
N GLU A 188 -11.89 -2.16 -17.17
CA GLU A 188 -12.22 -2.24 -18.61
C GLU A 188 -13.29 -1.24 -19.05
N GLU A 189 -14.24 -0.97 -18.17
CA GLU A 189 -15.37 -0.08 -18.45
C GLU A 189 -14.95 1.37 -18.71
N VAL A 190 -13.87 1.81 -18.07
CA VAL A 190 -13.36 3.20 -18.14
C VAL A 190 -12.05 3.31 -18.93
N GLY A 191 -11.56 2.21 -19.48
CA GLY A 191 -10.24 2.13 -20.11
C GLY A 191 -9.09 2.24 -19.11
N TYR A 192 -8.11 1.36 -19.23
CA TYR A 192 -6.93 1.39 -18.37
C TYR A 192 -5.64 1.13 -19.15
N GLU A 193 -4.54 1.62 -18.61
CA GLU A 193 -3.18 1.38 -19.11
C GLU A 193 -2.38 0.62 -18.06
N VAL A 194 -1.65 -0.39 -18.48
CA VAL A 194 -0.67 -1.12 -17.66
C VAL A 194 0.72 -0.60 -17.98
N GLN A 195 1.43 -0.10 -16.96
CA GLN A 195 2.79 0.47 -17.05
C GLN A 195 3.77 -0.24 -16.13
#